data_950d584d190a6093a0fe55dd55509ce6
#
_entry.id   950d584d190a6093a0fe55dd55509ce6
#
_cell.length_a   1.000
_cell.length_b   1.000
_cell.length_c   1.000
_cell.angle_alpha   90.00
_cell.angle_beta   90.00
_cell.angle_gamma   90.00
#
_symmetry.space_group_name_H-M   'P 1'
#
loop_
_entity.id
_entity.type
_entity.pdbx_description
1 polymer ?
#
loop_
_entity_poly.entity_id
_entity_poly.type
_entity_poly.pdbx_seq_one_letter_code
_entity_poly.pdbx_strand_id
1 'polypeptide(L)'
;MKNDYFYKCHNCGAGHSLYRFLEYVAPALVKEYALERWRNGENRNSNYIKPIEENIALPKAELKLPKVSSLPTDHPARQYLEKRKVPHLDRFYFTDGFGDWVRSIEPKYSTIPNDERIVIPFVNKKGELLAAQGRCLSGSKNVIRYITVKFSKDSRAIYGEDRLDYSKRIYAVEGPIDSVFLHNAVALAGCELAHATKLFSDCVIVYDNEPRNFEIVQKMESAIRNNYTVCVWSDNITEKDI
;
A
#
# COMPACT_ATOMS: atom_id res chain seq x y z
N MET A 1 36.27 -0.20 2.15
CA MET A 1 34.95 -0.47 1.57
C MET A 1 33.94 -0.48 2.71
N LYS A 2 32.95 0.40 2.70
CA LYS A 2 31.92 0.43 3.74
C LYS A 2 30.92 -0.66 3.40
N ASN A 3 30.89 -1.75 4.14
CA ASN A 3 29.87 -2.76 4.02
C ASN A 3 28.65 -2.38 4.89
N ASP A 4 27.87 -1.41 4.44
CA ASP A 4 26.55 -1.18 5.01
C ASP A 4 25.61 -2.20 4.38
N TYR A 5 25.17 -3.16 5.16
CA TYR A 5 24.17 -4.12 4.73
C TYR A 5 22.82 -3.43 4.59
N PHE A 6 22.17 -3.62 3.44
CA PHE A 6 20.83 -3.11 3.17
C PHE A 6 19.86 -4.27 3.00
N TYR A 7 18.73 -4.16 3.65
CA TYR A 7 17.59 -5.04 3.42
C TYR A 7 16.64 -4.39 2.41
N LYS A 8 16.14 -5.18 1.47
CA LYS A 8 15.09 -4.77 0.55
C LYS A 8 14.03 -5.87 0.46
N CYS A 9 12.81 -5.53 0.80
CA CYS A 9 11.68 -6.43 0.62
C CYS A 9 11.27 -6.47 -0.85
N HIS A 10 11.30 -7.65 -1.46
CA HIS A 10 10.89 -7.82 -2.86
C HIS A 10 9.39 -7.68 -3.07
N ASN A 11 8.59 -7.85 -2.02
CA ASN A 11 7.14 -7.76 -2.10
C ASN A 11 6.62 -6.32 -2.01
N CYS A 12 7.08 -5.54 -1.01
CA CYS A 12 6.61 -4.18 -0.79
C CYS A 12 7.63 -3.09 -1.19
N GLY A 13 8.83 -3.45 -1.64
CA GLY A 13 9.89 -2.53 -2.03
C GLY A 13 10.53 -1.77 -0.85
N ALA A 14 10.07 -2.01 0.38
CA ALA A 14 10.66 -1.39 1.57
C ALA A 14 12.14 -1.77 1.66
N GLY A 15 13.00 -0.76 1.78
CA GLY A 15 14.44 -0.96 1.94
C GLY A 15 14.95 -0.14 3.10
N HIS A 16 15.73 -0.78 3.99
CA HIS A 16 16.31 -0.11 5.14
C HIS A 16 17.73 -0.60 5.38
N SER A 17 18.52 0.19 6.13
CA SER A 17 19.79 -0.29 6.67
C SER A 17 19.57 -1.46 7.62
N LEU A 18 20.60 -2.29 7.83
CA LEU A 18 20.55 -3.39 8.80
C LEU A 18 20.19 -2.90 10.21
N TYR A 19 20.62 -1.70 10.60
CA TYR A 19 20.23 -1.08 11.87
C TYR A 19 18.71 -0.94 12.00
N ARG A 20 18.05 -0.36 11.00
CA ARG A 20 16.59 -0.20 10.96
C ARG A 20 15.86 -1.55 10.88
N PHE A 21 16.43 -2.50 10.17
CA PHE A 21 15.89 -3.85 10.12
C PHE A 21 15.91 -4.52 11.50
N LEU A 22 17.04 -4.40 12.23
CA LEU A 22 17.15 -4.93 13.59
C LEU A 22 16.22 -4.24 14.58
N GLU A 23 16.02 -2.92 14.46
CA GLU A 23 15.02 -2.22 15.28
C GLU A 23 13.62 -2.84 15.15
N TYR A 24 13.33 -3.42 14.00
CA TYR A 24 12.02 -3.97 13.68
C TYR A 24 11.88 -5.44 14.05
N VAL A 25 12.89 -6.29 13.72
CA VAL A 25 12.82 -7.75 13.88
C VAL A 25 13.44 -8.26 15.19
N ALA A 26 14.43 -7.56 15.72
CA ALA A 26 15.18 -7.99 16.89
C ALA A 26 15.70 -6.80 17.71
N PRO A 27 14.83 -6.01 18.36
CA PRO A 27 15.22 -4.77 19.09
C PRO A 27 16.30 -5.01 20.14
N ALA A 28 16.36 -6.21 20.72
CA ALA A 28 17.37 -6.60 21.70
C ALA A 28 18.80 -6.57 21.12
N LEU A 29 18.96 -6.83 19.83
CA LEU A 29 20.27 -6.88 19.15
C LEU A 29 20.76 -5.50 18.68
N VAL A 30 19.90 -4.48 18.71
CA VAL A 30 20.26 -3.11 18.23
C VAL A 30 21.43 -2.52 18.99
N LYS A 31 21.43 -2.69 20.31
CA LYS A 31 22.52 -2.18 21.15
C LYS A 31 23.85 -2.88 20.87
N GLU A 32 23.80 -4.19 20.71
CA GLU A 32 24.97 -5.01 20.40
C GLU A 32 25.56 -4.65 19.03
N TYR A 33 24.70 -4.56 18.02
CA TYR A 33 25.09 -4.13 16.67
C TYR A 33 25.70 -2.72 16.66
N ALA A 34 25.11 -1.77 17.39
CA ALA A 34 25.63 -0.43 17.49
C ALA A 34 27.02 -0.38 18.19
N LEU A 35 27.19 -1.21 19.23
CA LEU A 35 28.45 -1.33 19.98
C LEU A 35 29.55 -1.94 19.09
N GLU A 36 29.20 -2.96 18.31
CA GLU A 36 30.13 -3.60 17.38
C GLU A 36 30.60 -2.63 16.29
N ARG A 37 29.71 -1.89 15.70
CA ARG A 37 30.04 -0.81 14.75
C ARG A 37 30.94 0.26 15.35
N TRP A 38 30.67 0.63 16.60
CA TRP A 38 31.51 1.59 17.32
C TRP A 38 32.93 1.03 17.55
N ARG A 39 33.05 -0.22 17.96
CA ARG A 39 34.35 -0.90 18.14
C ARG A 39 35.14 -1.00 16.84
N ASN A 40 34.46 -1.19 15.72
CA ASN A 40 35.07 -1.27 14.39
C ASN A 40 35.38 0.12 13.79
N GLY A 41 35.20 1.21 14.53
CA GLY A 41 35.48 2.57 14.07
C GLY A 41 34.54 3.08 12.97
N GLU A 42 33.37 2.44 12.78
CA GLU A 42 32.42 2.79 11.74
C GLU A 42 31.50 3.95 12.12
N ASN A 43 31.54 4.39 13.38
CA ASN A 43 30.81 5.57 13.88
C ASN A 43 31.60 6.87 13.62
N ARG A 44 32.00 7.11 12.38
CA ARG A 44 32.35 8.49 12.03
C ARG A 44 31.05 9.25 11.78
N ASN A 45 30.88 10.38 12.49
CA ASN A 45 29.91 11.42 12.16
C ASN A 45 29.86 11.60 10.65
N SER A 46 29.01 10.87 9.96
CA SER A 46 28.49 11.40 8.74
C SER A 46 27.66 12.57 9.20
N ASN A 47 28.12 13.78 8.93
CA ASN A 47 27.22 14.89 8.75
C ASN A 47 26.15 14.39 7.78
N TYR A 48 25.10 13.86 8.31
CA TYR A 48 23.88 13.63 7.57
C TYR A 48 23.43 15.06 7.26
N ILE A 49 23.94 15.60 6.16
CA ILE A 49 23.27 16.69 5.50
C ILE A 49 21.92 16.07 5.19
N LYS A 50 20.90 16.38 6.03
CA LYS A 50 19.52 16.16 5.62
C LYS A 50 19.48 16.72 4.21
N PRO A 51 19.13 15.89 3.19
CA PRO A 51 18.84 16.46 1.90
C PRO A 51 17.85 17.59 2.22
N ILE A 52 18.13 18.78 1.74
CA ILE A 52 17.15 19.86 1.75
C ILE A 52 15.93 19.18 1.11
N GLU A 53 14.92 18.92 1.93
CA GLU A 53 13.63 18.50 1.43
C GLU A 53 13.17 19.67 0.57
N GLU A 54 13.49 19.61 -0.73
CA GLU A 54 12.73 20.37 -1.68
C GLU A 54 11.29 19.92 -1.40
N ASN A 55 10.50 20.84 -0.86
CA ASN A 55 9.05 20.72 -0.74
C ASN A 55 8.52 20.68 -2.18
N ILE A 56 8.74 19.55 -2.85
CA ILE A 56 8.09 19.26 -4.13
C ILE A 56 6.62 19.16 -3.77
N ALA A 57 5.87 20.19 -4.11
CA ALA A 57 4.43 20.20 -3.92
C ALA A 57 3.88 18.94 -4.60
N LEU A 58 3.27 18.05 -3.81
CA LEU A 58 2.67 16.85 -4.35
C LEU A 58 1.59 17.24 -5.37
N PRO A 59 1.50 16.54 -6.50
CA PRO A 59 0.51 16.85 -7.50
C PRO A 59 -0.88 16.74 -6.87
N LYS A 60 -1.70 17.78 -7.06
CA LYS A 60 -3.13 17.66 -6.75
C LYS A 60 -3.71 16.53 -7.58
N ALA A 61 -4.72 15.84 -7.04
CA ALA A 61 -5.27 14.61 -7.60
C ALA A 61 -6.03 14.75 -8.94
N GLU A 62 -5.75 15.79 -9.72
CA GLU A 62 -6.15 15.83 -11.13
C GLU A 62 -5.29 14.85 -11.94
N LEU A 63 -5.74 13.61 -11.95
CA LEU A 63 -4.98 12.51 -12.56
C LEU A 63 -4.85 12.63 -14.08
N LYS A 64 -5.59 13.54 -14.72
CA LYS A 64 -5.70 13.70 -16.18
C LYS A 64 -5.95 12.36 -16.92
N LEU A 65 -6.58 11.42 -16.23
CA LEU A 65 -6.99 10.12 -16.73
C LEU A 65 -8.52 10.02 -16.78
N PRO A 66 -9.09 9.29 -17.74
CA PRO A 66 -10.52 9.02 -17.75
C PRO A 66 -10.93 8.19 -16.53
N LYS A 67 -12.05 8.57 -15.91
CA LYS A 67 -12.69 7.74 -14.88
C LYS A 67 -13.30 6.51 -15.53
N VAL A 68 -13.22 5.36 -14.85
CA VAL A 68 -13.83 4.13 -15.36
C VAL A 68 -15.34 4.27 -15.54
N SER A 69 -16.00 5.08 -14.70
CA SER A 69 -17.42 5.38 -14.84
C SER A 69 -17.80 6.10 -16.15
N SER A 70 -16.87 6.83 -16.77
CA SER A 70 -17.07 7.55 -18.03
C SER A 70 -16.70 6.74 -19.28
N LEU A 71 -16.12 5.56 -19.12
CA LEU A 71 -15.75 4.68 -20.23
C LEU A 71 -16.99 4.01 -20.83
N PRO A 72 -16.96 3.61 -22.11
CA PRO A 72 -18.02 2.82 -22.73
C PRO A 72 -18.33 1.54 -21.93
N THR A 73 -19.56 1.06 -22.00
CA THR A 73 -19.99 -0.12 -21.23
C THR A 73 -19.31 -1.44 -21.67
N ASP A 74 -18.81 -1.48 -22.90
CA ASP A 74 -18.04 -2.59 -23.45
C ASP A 74 -16.52 -2.49 -23.17
N HIS A 75 -16.07 -1.39 -22.53
CA HIS A 75 -14.67 -1.22 -22.22
C HIS A 75 -14.18 -2.22 -21.17
N PRO A 76 -13.05 -2.95 -21.37
CA PRO A 76 -12.59 -4.03 -20.50
C PRO A 76 -12.43 -3.61 -19.02
N ALA A 77 -11.92 -2.40 -18.75
CA ALA A 77 -11.75 -1.90 -17.39
C ALA A 77 -13.10 -1.72 -16.67
N ARG A 78 -14.11 -1.22 -17.40
CA ARG A 78 -15.46 -1.03 -16.85
C ARG A 78 -16.13 -2.38 -16.62
N GLN A 79 -16.08 -3.27 -17.60
CA GLN A 79 -16.63 -4.63 -17.47
C GLN A 79 -15.99 -5.40 -16.31
N TYR A 80 -14.67 -5.23 -16.10
CA TYR A 80 -13.97 -5.89 -15.01
C TYR A 80 -14.54 -5.49 -13.64
N LEU A 81 -14.76 -4.19 -13.39
CA LEU A 81 -15.29 -3.71 -12.13
C LEU A 81 -16.79 -4.00 -11.98
N GLU A 82 -17.57 -3.84 -13.05
CA GLU A 82 -19.00 -4.16 -13.05
C GLU A 82 -19.28 -5.65 -12.80
N LYS A 83 -18.50 -6.55 -13.41
CA LYS A 83 -18.58 -8.00 -13.16
C LYS A 83 -18.32 -8.35 -11.69
N ARG A 84 -17.43 -7.61 -11.05
CA ARG A 84 -17.15 -7.74 -9.61
C ARG A 84 -18.15 -6.98 -8.74
N LYS A 85 -19.15 -6.33 -9.33
CA LYS A 85 -20.15 -5.49 -8.64
C LYS A 85 -19.53 -4.37 -7.81
N VAL A 86 -18.36 -3.88 -8.22
CA VAL A 86 -17.63 -2.82 -7.52
C VAL A 86 -18.46 -1.54 -7.52
N PRO A 87 -18.80 -0.97 -6.36
CA PRO A 87 -19.50 0.31 -6.28
C PRO A 87 -18.54 1.45 -6.62
N HIS A 88 -19.11 2.63 -6.93
CA HIS A 88 -18.30 3.84 -7.08
C HIS A 88 -17.22 3.78 -8.16
N LEU A 89 -17.59 3.37 -9.38
CA LEU A 89 -16.66 3.31 -10.53
C LEU A 89 -15.95 4.64 -10.82
N ASP A 90 -16.49 5.74 -10.36
CA ASP A 90 -15.92 7.10 -10.45
C ASP A 90 -14.64 7.29 -9.59
N ARG A 91 -14.33 6.36 -8.70
CA ARG A 91 -13.10 6.34 -7.90
C ARG A 91 -11.93 5.66 -8.58
N PHE A 92 -12.18 5.01 -9.71
CA PHE A 92 -11.20 4.27 -10.49
C PHE A 92 -10.96 4.99 -11.82
N TYR A 93 -9.72 4.94 -12.27
CA TYR A 93 -9.30 5.56 -13.52
C TYR A 93 -8.71 4.50 -14.44
N PHE A 94 -8.51 4.84 -15.69
CA PHE A 94 -7.92 3.95 -16.68
C PHE A 94 -6.80 4.64 -17.43
N THR A 95 -5.78 3.86 -17.80
CA THR A 95 -4.74 4.26 -18.74
C THR A 95 -4.33 3.07 -19.59
N ASP A 96 -4.05 3.31 -20.85
CA ASP A 96 -3.43 2.37 -21.79
C ASP A 96 -1.90 2.30 -21.64
N GLY A 97 -1.29 3.30 -20.98
CA GLY A 97 0.14 3.40 -20.76
C GLY A 97 0.48 3.74 -19.29
N PHE A 98 0.38 2.76 -18.39
CA PHE A 98 0.61 2.98 -16.97
C PHE A 98 2.03 3.47 -16.66
N GLY A 99 3.04 2.88 -17.32
CA GLY A 99 4.43 3.29 -17.12
C GLY A 99 4.69 4.73 -17.53
N ASP A 100 4.14 5.18 -18.67
CA ASP A 100 4.30 6.55 -19.15
C ASP A 100 3.59 7.54 -18.24
N TRP A 101 2.39 7.22 -17.81
CA TRP A 101 1.66 8.02 -16.84
C TRP A 101 2.44 8.18 -15.53
N VAL A 102 2.96 7.09 -14.97
CA VAL A 102 3.76 7.13 -13.73
C VAL A 102 5.01 7.98 -13.92
N ARG A 103 5.74 7.80 -15.04
CA ARG A 103 6.95 8.58 -15.35
C ARG A 103 6.68 10.07 -15.56
N SER A 104 5.50 10.43 -16.04
CA SER A 104 5.11 11.83 -16.17
C SER A 104 4.97 12.54 -14.82
N ILE A 105 4.71 11.79 -13.74
CA ILE A 105 4.60 12.31 -12.37
C ILE A 105 5.94 12.17 -11.64
N GLU A 106 6.59 11.02 -11.75
CA GLU A 106 7.83 10.72 -11.05
C GLU A 106 8.79 9.94 -11.96
N PRO A 107 9.73 10.66 -12.62
CA PRO A 107 10.64 10.07 -13.63
C PRO A 107 11.52 8.92 -13.14
N LYS A 108 11.76 8.79 -11.83
CA LYS A 108 12.59 7.71 -11.27
C LYS A 108 12.05 6.30 -11.55
N TYR A 109 10.77 6.18 -11.87
CA TYR A 109 10.12 4.89 -12.14
C TYR A 109 10.32 4.40 -13.59
N SER A 110 11.57 4.33 -14.04
CA SER A 110 11.93 3.97 -15.43
C SER A 110 11.61 2.51 -15.81
N THR A 111 11.52 1.61 -14.84
CA THR A 111 11.37 0.16 -15.07
C THR A 111 9.92 -0.34 -14.98
N ILE A 112 8.96 0.53 -14.74
CA ILE A 112 7.55 0.14 -14.65
C ILE A 112 7.03 -0.22 -16.04
N PRO A 113 6.36 -1.38 -16.21
CA PRO A 113 5.74 -1.77 -17.46
C PRO A 113 4.77 -0.72 -17.99
N ASN A 114 4.80 -0.50 -19.31
CA ASN A 114 3.89 0.40 -19.98
C ASN A 114 2.73 -0.38 -20.61
N ASP A 115 1.80 -0.79 -19.76
CA ASP A 115 0.66 -1.62 -20.11
C ASP A 115 -0.67 -0.99 -19.64
N GLU A 116 -1.78 -1.55 -20.13
CA GLU A 116 -3.12 -1.12 -19.76
C GLU A 116 -3.46 -1.47 -18.30
N ARG A 117 -3.87 -0.46 -17.53
CA ARG A 117 -4.23 -0.69 -16.12
C ARG A 117 -5.42 0.16 -15.67
N ILE A 118 -6.19 -0.42 -14.77
CA ILE A 118 -7.04 0.37 -13.87
C ILE A 118 -6.11 1.04 -12.86
N VAL A 119 -6.22 2.35 -12.74
CA VAL A 119 -5.45 3.17 -11.79
C VAL A 119 -6.30 3.48 -10.58
N ILE A 120 -5.78 3.13 -9.42
CA ILE A 120 -6.40 3.34 -8.11
C ILE A 120 -5.56 4.36 -7.36
N PRO A 121 -6.00 5.63 -7.27
CA PRO A 121 -5.22 6.69 -6.64
C PRO A 121 -5.36 6.66 -5.12
N PHE A 122 -4.26 6.89 -4.43
CA PHE A 122 -4.20 7.07 -2.99
C PHE A 122 -4.06 8.55 -2.71
N VAL A 123 -5.12 9.16 -2.24
CA VAL A 123 -5.25 10.59 -2.05
C VAL A 123 -5.44 10.89 -0.56
N ASN A 124 -4.78 11.92 -0.07
CA ASN A 124 -4.99 12.39 1.30
C ASN A 124 -6.17 13.37 1.41
N LYS A 125 -6.50 13.79 2.63
CA LYS A 125 -7.58 14.75 2.89
C LYS A 125 -7.41 16.12 2.22
N LYS A 126 -6.19 16.48 1.81
CA LYS A 126 -5.91 17.73 1.09
C LYS A 126 -6.10 17.60 -0.42
N GLY A 127 -6.43 16.42 -0.91
CA GLY A 127 -6.54 16.14 -2.34
C GLY A 127 -5.19 15.92 -3.03
N GLU A 128 -4.12 15.63 -2.27
CA GLU A 128 -2.79 15.36 -2.82
C GLU A 128 -2.63 13.87 -3.14
N LEU A 129 -2.09 13.58 -4.34
CA LEU A 129 -1.82 12.22 -4.79
C LEU A 129 -0.55 11.70 -4.12
N LEU A 130 -0.68 10.76 -3.20
CA LEU A 130 0.43 10.17 -2.44
C LEU A 130 1.03 8.95 -3.11
N ALA A 131 0.18 8.13 -3.70
CA ALA A 131 0.55 6.88 -4.36
C ALA A 131 -0.52 6.50 -5.38
N ALA A 132 -0.23 5.51 -6.21
CA ALA A 132 -1.21 4.87 -7.05
C ALA A 132 -0.95 3.38 -7.16
N GLN A 133 -2.01 2.60 -7.30
CA GLN A 133 -1.90 1.19 -7.63
C GLN A 133 -2.48 0.95 -9.02
N GLY A 134 -1.68 0.31 -9.88
CA GLY A 134 -2.11 -0.10 -11.21
C GLY A 134 -2.53 -1.57 -11.22
N ARG A 135 -3.81 -1.87 -11.51
CA ARG A 135 -4.34 -3.22 -11.71
C ARG A 135 -4.30 -3.57 -13.19
N CYS A 136 -3.46 -4.51 -13.57
CA CYS A 136 -3.40 -5.02 -14.94
C CYS A 136 -4.68 -5.80 -15.29
N LEU A 137 -5.20 -5.56 -16.50
CA LEU A 137 -6.39 -6.25 -17.03
C LEU A 137 -6.05 -7.56 -17.73
N SER A 138 -4.78 -7.75 -18.14
CA SER A 138 -4.33 -8.97 -18.77
C SER A 138 -4.50 -10.19 -17.87
N GLY A 139 -5.03 -11.27 -18.41
CA GLY A 139 -5.10 -12.60 -17.76
C GLY A 139 -3.80 -13.39 -17.83
N SER A 140 -2.73 -12.84 -18.43
CA SER A 140 -1.45 -13.53 -18.58
C SER A 140 -0.79 -13.80 -17.23
N LYS A 141 -0.28 -15.03 -17.05
CA LYS A 141 0.44 -15.42 -15.81
C LYS A 141 1.79 -14.71 -15.64
N ASN A 142 2.34 -14.16 -16.72
CA ASN A 142 3.66 -13.52 -16.74
C ASN A 142 3.60 -12.01 -16.46
N VAL A 143 2.41 -11.46 -16.15
CA VAL A 143 2.24 -10.03 -15.89
C VAL A 143 2.01 -9.79 -14.41
N ILE A 144 2.72 -8.81 -13.86
CA ILE A 144 2.52 -8.38 -12.47
C ILE A 144 1.12 -7.79 -12.35
N ARG A 145 0.26 -8.48 -11.62
CA ARG A 145 -1.17 -8.15 -11.49
C ARG A 145 -1.40 -6.78 -10.86
N TYR A 146 -0.69 -6.46 -9.80
CA TYR A 146 -0.76 -5.18 -9.09
C TYR A 146 0.61 -4.55 -8.97
N ILE A 147 0.73 -3.29 -9.32
CA ILE A 147 1.94 -2.49 -9.12
C ILE A 147 1.54 -1.26 -8.30
N THR A 148 2.16 -1.07 -7.14
CA THR A 148 1.96 0.13 -6.33
C THR A 148 3.17 1.04 -6.45
N VAL A 149 2.94 2.31 -6.78
CA VAL A 149 3.94 3.36 -6.89
C VAL A 149 3.67 4.45 -5.86
N LYS A 150 4.73 4.97 -5.23
CA LYS A 150 4.65 6.05 -4.24
C LYS A 150 5.28 7.32 -4.81
N PHE A 151 4.55 8.40 -4.81
CA PHE A 151 5.00 9.71 -5.29
C PHE A 151 5.63 10.56 -4.18
N SER A 152 5.38 10.21 -2.91
CA SER A 152 6.04 10.81 -1.76
C SER A 152 6.83 9.77 -0.99
N LYS A 153 8.03 10.12 -0.50
CA LYS A 153 8.87 9.21 0.31
C LYS A 153 8.26 8.91 1.68
N ASP A 154 7.55 9.89 2.24
CA ASP A 154 6.97 9.80 3.58
C ASP A 154 5.48 9.42 3.55
N SER A 155 4.92 9.18 2.36
CA SER A 155 3.51 8.87 2.24
C SER A 155 3.22 7.45 2.70
N ARG A 156 2.30 7.37 3.63
CA ARG A 156 1.57 6.12 3.89
C ARG A 156 0.65 5.91 2.72
N ALA A 157 0.85 4.84 1.96
CA ALA A 157 -0.03 4.48 0.86
C ALA A 157 -1.32 3.86 1.43
N ILE A 158 -2.22 4.71 1.93
CA ILE A 158 -3.52 4.32 2.47
C ILE A 158 -4.59 4.76 1.49
N TYR A 159 -5.27 3.79 0.89
CA TYR A 159 -6.42 4.08 0.03
C TYR A 159 -7.65 4.35 0.88
N GLY A 160 -8.38 5.38 0.54
CA GLY A 160 -9.61 5.75 1.23
C GLY A 160 -9.45 6.73 2.40
N GLU A 161 -8.24 7.13 2.74
CA GLU A 161 -7.98 8.08 3.83
C GLU A 161 -8.67 9.43 3.63
N ASP A 162 -8.79 9.87 2.38
CA ASP A 162 -9.49 11.11 1.97
C ASP A 162 -10.97 11.14 2.36
N ARG A 163 -11.59 9.98 2.55
CA ARG A 163 -13.04 9.81 2.78
C ARG A 163 -13.39 9.36 4.18
N LEU A 164 -12.39 9.17 5.06
CA LEU A 164 -12.64 8.67 6.42
C LEU A 164 -13.37 9.67 7.29
N ASP A 165 -14.37 9.15 7.99
CA ASP A 165 -14.98 9.77 9.17
C ASP A 165 -14.29 9.18 10.42
N TYR A 166 -13.39 9.95 11.03
CA TYR A 166 -12.64 9.51 12.20
C TYR A 166 -13.46 9.43 13.47
N SER A 167 -14.73 9.92 13.46
CA SER A 167 -15.65 9.77 14.57
C SER A 167 -16.34 8.40 14.60
N LYS A 168 -16.16 7.60 13.54
CA LYS A 168 -16.77 6.29 13.37
C LYS A 168 -15.71 5.19 13.31
N ARG A 169 -16.16 3.97 13.56
CA ARG A 169 -15.33 2.78 13.37
C ARG A 169 -14.77 2.71 11.96
N ILE A 170 -13.48 2.39 11.86
CA ILE A 170 -12.75 2.26 10.61
C ILE A 170 -12.46 0.78 10.36
N TYR A 171 -12.66 0.34 9.13
CA TYR A 171 -12.31 -1.01 8.70
C TYR A 171 -11.05 -0.98 7.85
N ALA A 172 -10.07 -1.80 8.17
CA ALA A 172 -8.84 -1.92 7.41
C ALA A 172 -8.79 -3.25 6.67
N VAL A 173 -8.63 -3.21 5.36
CA VAL A 173 -8.57 -4.37 4.46
C VAL A 173 -7.25 -4.37 3.65
N GLU A 174 -6.93 -5.51 3.00
CA GLU A 174 -5.70 -5.63 2.20
C GLU A 174 -5.83 -4.89 0.86
N GLY A 175 -6.96 -5.04 0.18
CA GLY A 175 -7.17 -4.55 -1.18
C GLY A 175 -7.98 -3.25 -1.27
N PRO A 176 -7.53 -2.27 -2.09
CA PRO A 176 -8.32 -1.07 -2.35
C PRO A 176 -9.71 -1.36 -2.94
N ILE A 177 -9.82 -2.39 -3.80
CA ILE A 177 -11.12 -2.78 -4.38
C ILE A 177 -12.04 -3.32 -3.29
N ASP A 178 -11.53 -4.09 -2.36
CA ASP A 178 -12.32 -4.69 -1.29
C ASP A 178 -12.82 -3.63 -0.29
N SER A 179 -12.01 -2.59 -0.06
CA SER A 179 -12.40 -1.49 0.83
C SER A 179 -13.62 -0.70 0.38
N VAL A 180 -13.96 -0.69 -0.92
CA VAL A 180 -15.10 0.10 -1.42
C VAL A 180 -16.46 -0.56 -1.16
N PHE A 181 -16.45 -1.83 -0.75
CA PHE A 181 -17.67 -2.53 -0.34
C PHE A 181 -18.03 -2.27 1.13
N LEU A 182 -17.09 -1.75 1.90
CA LEU A 182 -17.30 -1.44 3.32
C LEU A 182 -17.51 0.06 3.53
N HIS A 183 -18.38 0.38 4.47
CA HIS A 183 -18.54 1.76 4.90
C HIS A 183 -17.36 2.18 5.78
N ASN A 184 -16.81 3.37 5.56
CA ASN A 184 -15.71 3.95 6.35
C ASN A 184 -14.47 3.05 6.41
N ALA A 185 -14.01 2.57 5.25
CA ALA A 185 -12.90 1.63 5.16
C ALA A 185 -11.68 2.21 4.44
N VAL A 186 -10.54 1.64 4.79
CA VAL A 186 -9.24 1.89 4.16
C VAL A 186 -8.59 0.61 3.69
N ALA A 187 -7.70 0.72 2.70
CA ALA A 187 -6.82 -0.37 2.33
C ALA A 187 -5.36 0.03 2.46
N LEU A 188 -4.55 -0.89 3.00
CA LEU A 188 -3.11 -0.72 3.19
C LEU A 188 -2.35 -1.52 2.13
N ALA A 189 -2.40 -1.09 0.87
CA ALA A 189 -1.78 -1.79 -0.23
C ALA A 189 -0.28 -2.03 0.00
N GLY A 190 0.10 -3.30 0.19
CA GLY A 190 1.48 -3.72 0.40
C GLY A 190 2.06 -3.46 1.78
N CYS A 191 1.22 -3.12 2.78
CA CYS A 191 1.61 -2.98 4.18
C CYS A 191 0.86 -3.98 5.04
N GLU A 192 1.43 -4.32 6.19
CA GLU A 192 0.75 -5.16 7.17
C GLU A 192 -0.46 -4.44 7.76
N LEU A 193 -1.63 -5.07 7.77
CA LEU A 193 -2.89 -4.49 8.24
C LEU A 193 -2.84 -4.04 9.72
N ALA A 194 -2.05 -4.72 10.53
CA ALA A 194 -1.83 -4.33 11.92
C ALA A 194 -1.30 -2.89 12.09
N HIS A 195 -0.70 -2.30 11.06
CA HIS A 195 -0.32 -0.88 11.11
C HIS A 195 -1.51 0.07 11.16
N ALA A 196 -2.67 -0.32 10.64
CA ALA A 196 -3.88 0.50 10.70
C ALA A 196 -4.30 0.80 12.14
N THR A 197 -4.15 -0.15 13.06
CA THR A 197 -4.54 0.03 14.46
C THR A 197 -3.66 1.04 15.21
N LYS A 198 -2.45 1.28 14.71
CA LYS A 198 -1.57 2.34 15.24
C LYS A 198 -1.95 3.73 14.72
N LEU A 199 -2.72 3.79 13.65
CA LEU A 199 -3.12 5.03 12.98
C LEU A 199 -4.52 5.46 13.37
N PHE A 200 -5.39 4.49 13.64
CA PHE A 200 -6.81 4.69 13.88
C PHE A 200 -7.21 4.06 15.20
N SER A 201 -7.76 4.84 16.11
CA SER A 201 -8.09 4.44 17.49
C SER A 201 -9.21 3.38 17.57
N ASP A 202 -10.22 3.47 16.70
CA ASP A 202 -11.30 2.47 16.57
C ASP A 202 -11.20 1.80 15.21
N CYS A 203 -10.27 0.85 15.09
CA CYS A 203 -9.99 0.15 13.84
C CYS A 203 -10.25 -1.36 13.99
N VAL A 204 -10.99 -1.92 13.03
CA VAL A 204 -11.21 -3.36 12.87
C VAL A 204 -10.41 -3.84 11.66
N ILE A 205 -9.57 -4.82 11.87
CA ILE A 205 -8.82 -5.48 10.79
C ILE A 205 -9.72 -6.55 10.16
N VAL A 206 -9.86 -6.51 8.84
CA VAL A 206 -10.60 -7.50 8.06
C VAL A 206 -9.63 -8.18 7.10
N TYR A 207 -9.22 -9.39 7.44
CA TYR A 207 -8.41 -10.24 6.57
C TYR A 207 -9.29 -10.96 5.55
N ASP A 208 -8.67 -11.44 4.47
CA ASP A 208 -9.35 -12.32 3.51
C ASP A 208 -9.93 -13.56 4.22
N ASN A 209 -11.07 -14.04 3.73
CA ASN A 209 -11.73 -15.23 4.28
C ASN A 209 -11.01 -16.51 3.82
N GLU A 210 -9.82 -16.72 4.32
CA GLU A 210 -8.99 -17.90 4.03
C GLU A 210 -8.66 -18.69 5.31
N PRO A 211 -9.64 -19.34 5.95
CA PRO A 211 -9.45 -19.99 7.26
C PRO A 211 -8.47 -21.18 7.22
N ARG A 212 -8.11 -21.67 6.04
CA ARG A 212 -7.11 -22.73 5.82
C ARG A 212 -5.73 -22.17 5.41
N ASN A 213 -5.60 -20.88 5.19
CA ASN A 213 -4.34 -20.26 4.87
C ASN A 213 -3.59 -19.95 6.16
N PHE A 214 -2.50 -20.69 6.40
CA PHE A 214 -1.71 -20.59 7.60
C PHE A 214 -1.16 -19.17 7.85
N GLU A 215 -0.76 -18.44 6.80
CA GLU A 215 -0.25 -17.08 6.95
C GLU A 215 -1.34 -16.11 7.43
N ILE A 216 -2.56 -16.23 6.89
CA ILE A 216 -3.69 -15.40 7.33
C ILE A 216 -4.05 -15.70 8.78
N VAL A 217 -4.14 -16.97 9.13
CA VAL A 217 -4.45 -17.40 10.51
C VAL A 217 -3.38 -16.90 11.49
N GLN A 218 -2.10 -17.00 11.15
CA GLN A 218 -1.02 -16.46 11.99
C GLN A 218 -1.10 -14.94 12.15
N LYS A 219 -1.42 -14.20 11.08
CA LYS A 219 -1.60 -12.74 11.14
C LYS A 219 -2.77 -12.39 12.07
N MET A 220 -3.90 -13.09 11.94
CA MET A 220 -5.07 -12.88 12.80
C MET A 220 -4.72 -13.17 14.28
N GLU A 221 -4.07 -14.29 14.56
CA GLU A 221 -3.63 -14.67 15.91
C GLU A 221 -2.68 -13.63 16.51
N SER A 222 -1.71 -13.16 15.72
CA SER A 222 -0.78 -12.11 16.14
C SER A 222 -1.52 -10.80 16.43
N ALA A 223 -2.48 -10.41 15.62
CA ALA A 223 -3.28 -9.22 15.83
C ALA A 223 -4.09 -9.31 17.13
N ILE A 224 -4.74 -10.45 17.38
CA ILE A 224 -5.53 -10.69 18.59
C ILE A 224 -4.63 -10.69 19.84
N ARG A 225 -3.46 -11.31 19.80
CA ARG A 225 -2.48 -11.30 20.91
C ARG A 225 -1.99 -9.88 21.23
N ASN A 226 -1.98 -8.98 20.25
CA ASN A 226 -1.65 -7.57 20.44
C ASN A 226 -2.88 -6.71 20.81
N ASN A 227 -3.99 -7.32 21.19
CA ASN A 227 -5.25 -6.65 21.55
C ASN A 227 -5.86 -5.81 20.42
N TYR A 228 -5.64 -6.18 19.17
CA TYR A 228 -6.30 -5.53 18.04
C TYR A 228 -7.65 -6.20 17.75
N THR A 229 -8.61 -5.40 17.34
CA THR A 229 -9.92 -5.91 16.94
C THR A 229 -9.83 -6.50 15.52
N VAL A 230 -10.21 -7.77 15.39
CA VAL A 230 -10.20 -8.51 14.12
C VAL A 230 -11.61 -8.95 13.77
N CYS A 231 -12.00 -8.80 12.51
CA CYS A 231 -13.23 -9.37 11.98
C CYS A 231 -13.07 -10.88 11.83
N VAL A 232 -14.02 -11.64 12.36
CA VAL A 232 -14.13 -13.09 12.15
C VAL A 232 -15.30 -13.33 11.20
N TRP A 233 -15.01 -14.01 10.09
CA TRP A 233 -16.03 -14.35 9.11
C TRP A 233 -16.99 -15.40 9.67
N SER A 234 -18.27 -15.26 9.33
CA SER A 234 -19.26 -16.29 9.66
C SER A 234 -19.05 -17.54 8.79
N ASP A 235 -19.27 -18.71 9.36
CA ASP A 235 -19.17 -20.00 8.64
C ASP A 235 -20.08 -20.12 7.41
N ASN A 236 -21.10 -19.26 7.34
CA ASN A 236 -22.03 -19.20 6.20
C ASN A 236 -21.46 -18.45 4.98
N ILE A 237 -20.35 -17.73 5.16
CA ILE A 237 -19.69 -16.96 4.11
C ILE A 237 -18.58 -17.80 3.51
N THR A 238 -18.74 -18.16 2.24
CA THR A 238 -17.80 -19.03 1.51
C THR A 238 -16.90 -18.25 0.56
N GLU A 239 -17.26 -17.00 0.28
CA GLU A 239 -16.48 -16.12 -0.57
C GLU A 239 -15.17 -15.77 0.13
N LYS A 240 -14.10 -15.69 -0.67
CA LYS A 240 -12.75 -15.37 -0.17
C LYS A 240 -12.61 -13.89 0.19
N ASP A 241 -13.12 -13.05 -0.68
CA ASP A 241 -12.98 -11.58 -0.62
C ASP A 241 -14.33 -10.95 -0.25
N ILE A 242 -14.30 -9.70 0.21
CA ILE A 242 -15.49 -8.89 0.50
C ILE A 242 -16.30 -8.62 -0.77
#